data_335a5ed7d6805debf2c7a887a106dd48
#
_entry.id   335a5ed7d6805debf2c7a887a106dd48
#
_cell.length_a   1.000
_cell.length_b   1.000
_cell.length_c   1.000
_cell.angle_alpha   90.00
_cell.angle_beta   90.00
_cell.angle_gamma   90.00
#
_symmetry.space_group_name_H-M   'P 1'
#
loop_
_entity.id
_entity.type
_entity.pdbx_description
1 polymer ?
#
loop_
_entity_poly.entity_id
_entity_poly.type
_entity_poly.pdbx_seq_one_letter_code
_entity_poly.pdbx_strand_id
1 'polypeptide(L)'
;AAAYRAGECLYSDYYGEYSDYTRKGGVICSEILLPPHAPLEYQDRATLWNTVEQVEKHKKAQLAYSFDIALQNELSMEENIALAREFVQRCLVDKGMVADFAVHAPDKEDGGIPNPHFHVMTTMRPINPDGTWGQKQRREYVLDDEGNRVLDRNGKPMFNAVPTTDWGSPETLEEWREAWCRMVNEKFAKKGLDVRIDHRSYVRQGIDLIPTVHEGPTVRQMEAKGIRTDKGELNRWIKA
;
A
#
# COMPACT_ATOMS: atom_id res chain seq x y z
N ALA A 1 -2.51 -11.74 -4.83
CA ALA A 1 -2.89 -10.38 -4.35
C ALA A 1 -3.21 -9.46 -5.53
N ALA A 2 -2.30 -9.28 -6.52
CA ALA A 2 -2.50 -8.40 -7.67
C ALA A 2 -3.77 -8.74 -8.46
N ALA A 3 -3.95 -10.02 -8.86
CA ALA A 3 -5.14 -10.50 -9.56
C ALA A 3 -6.45 -10.15 -8.81
N TYR A 4 -6.48 -10.36 -7.49
CA TYR A 4 -7.64 -10.04 -6.66
C TYR A 4 -7.98 -8.53 -6.68
N ARG A 5 -6.97 -7.67 -6.58
CA ARG A 5 -7.18 -6.21 -6.54
C ARG A 5 -7.62 -5.67 -7.89
N ALA A 6 -7.00 -6.13 -8.96
CA ALA A 6 -7.34 -5.71 -10.32
C ALA A 6 -8.61 -6.36 -10.88
N GLY A 7 -9.10 -7.46 -10.28
CA GLY A 7 -10.20 -8.23 -10.84
C GLY A 7 -9.81 -8.97 -12.13
N GLU A 8 -8.58 -9.45 -12.21
CA GLU A 8 -8.00 -10.08 -13.39
C GLU A 8 -7.69 -11.56 -13.18
N CYS A 9 -7.41 -12.26 -14.28
CA CYS A 9 -6.87 -13.60 -14.28
C CYS A 9 -5.38 -13.53 -14.57
N LEU A 10 -4.53 -13.87 -13.58
CA LEU A 10 -3.07 -13.82 -13.72
C LEU A 10 -2.47 -15.19 -13.49
N TYR A 11 -1.49 -15.55 -14.33
CA TYR A 11 -0.67 -16.73 -14.14
C TYR A 11 0.54 -16.40 -13.25
N SER A 12 0.83 -17.26 -12.28
CA SER A 12 2.03 -17.19 -11.46
C SER A 12 3.05 -18.24 -11.92
N ASP A 13 4.20 -17.81 -12.38
CA ASP A 13 5.30 -18.70 -12.78
C ASP A 13 5.82 -19.49 -11.57
N TYR A 14 5.82 -18.88 -10.39
CA TYR A 14 6.31 -19.51 -9.16
C TYR A 14 5.40 -20.67 -8.69
N TYR A 15 4.08 -20.49 -8.74
CA TYR A 15 3.12 -21.52 -8.30
C TYR A 15 2.68 -22.44 -9.45
N GLY A 16 2.88 -22.06 -10.72
CA GLY A 16 2.44 -22.82 -11.89
C GLY A 16 0.92 -22.85 -12.08
N GLU A 17 0.20 -21.83 -11.56
CA GLU A 17 -1.26 -21.80 -11.57
C GLU A 17 -1.83 -20.42 -11.88
N TYR A 18 -3.10 -20.39 -12.28
CA TYR A 18 -3.86 -19.16 -12.50
C TYR A 18 -4.58 -18.72 -11.22
N SER A 19 -4.55 -17.43 -10.95
CA SER A 19 -5.42 -16.75 -9.98
C SER A 19 -6.48 -15.97 -10.74
N ASP A 20 -7.70 -16.50 -10.82
CA ASP A 20 -8.80 -15.88 -11.58
C ASP A 20 -9.78 -15.15 -10.64
N TYR A 21 -9.84 -13.84 -10.80
CA TYR A 21 -10.76 -12.95 -10.10
C TYR A 21 -11.61 -12.10 -11.06
N THR A 22 -11.77 -12.53 -12.32
CA THR A 22 -12.53 -11.80 -13.35
C THR A 22 -14.01 -11.64 -13.00
N ARG A 23 -14.55 -12.49 -12.11
CA ARG A 23 -15.93 -12.40 -11.62
C ARG A 23 -16.10 -11.49 -10.40
N LYS A 24 -15.01 -10.90 -9.90
CA LYS A 24 -15.08 -9.99 -8.76
C LYS A 24 -15.75 -8.68 -9.14
N GLY A 25 -16.85 -8.36 -8.47
CA GLY A 25 -17.52 -7.06 -8.58
C GLY A 25 -16.79 -5.95 -7.83
N GLY A 26 -17.22 -4.71 -8.08
CA GLY A 26 -16.78 -3.52 -7.33
C GLY A 26 -15.40 -2.97 -7.73
N VAL A 27 -14.70 -3.55 -8.70
CA VAL A 27 -13.47 -2.96 -9.27
C VAL A 27 -13.86 -1.91 -10.31
N ILE A 28 -13.51 -0.66 -10.06
CA ILE A 28 -13.87 0.47 -10.95
C ILE A 28 -12.78 0.69 -11.99
N CYS A 29 -11.51 0.70 -11.58
CA CYS A 29 -10.37 0.76 -12.47
C CYS A 29 -9.14 0.15 -11.81
N SER A 30 -8.17 -0.25 -12.63
CA SER A 30 -6.85 -0.67 -12.19
C SER A 30 -5.79 -0.19 -13.17
N GLU A 31 -4.66 0.26 -12.66
CA GLU A 31 -3.57 0.83 -13.46
C GLU A 31 -2.21 0.48 -12.85
N ILE A 32 -1.20 0.40 -13.71
CA ILE A 32 0.20 0.37 -13.29
C ILE A 32 0.87 1.64 -13.75
N LEU A 33 1.47 2.37 -12.80
CA LEU A 33 2.26 3.56 -13.06
C LEU A 33 3.75 3.23 -12.91
N LEU A 34 4.53 3.66 -13.90
CA LEU A 34 5.96 3.38 -13.99
C LEU A 34 6.79 4.66 -13.82
N PRO A 35 7.92 4.60 -13.09
CA PRO A 35 8.91 5.67 -13.16
C PRO A 35 9.51 5.75 -14.59
N PRO A 36 10.01 6.91 -15.02
CA PRO A 36 10.36 7.17 -16.43
C PRO A 36 11.36 6.20 -17.07
N HIS A 37 12.23 5.60 -16.26
CA HIS A 37 13.28 4.66 -16.72
C HIS A 37 12.90 3.18 -16.56
N ALA A 38 11.70 2.89 -16.06
CA ALA A 38 11.24 1.51 -15.93
C ALA A 38 10.90 0.91 -17.30
N PRO A 39 11.21 -0.38 -17.52
CA PRO A 39 10.79 -1.10 -18.71
C PRO A 39 9.28 -1.04 -18.91
N LEU A 40 8.83 -0.68 -20.12
CA LEU A 40 7.41 -0.54 -20.46
C LEU A 40 6.63 -1.85 -20.33
N GLU A 41 7.32 -3.00 -20.45
CA GLU A 41 6.72 -4.33 -20.27
C GLU A 41 6.11 -4.51 -18.87
N TYR A 42 6.55 -3.76 -17.86
CA TYR A 42 5.96 -3.78 -16.52
C TYR A 42 4.60 -3.09 -16.42
N GLN A 43 4.06 -2.54 -17.50
CA GLN A 43 2.65 -2.19 -17.60
C GLN A 43 1.74 -3.42 -17.69
N ASP A 44 2.29 -4.58 -18.13
CA ASP A 44 1.61 -5.87 -18.00
C ASP A 44 1.77 -6.40 -16.57
N ARG A 45 0.64 -6.60 -15.89
CA ARG A 45 0.59 -6.98 -14.48
C ARG A 45 1.20 -8.35 -14.21
N ALA A 46 0.98 -9.31 -15.10
CA ALA A 46 1.56 -10.64 -14.97
C ALA A 46 3.09 -10.58 -15.09
N THR A 47 3.59 -9.87 -16.10
CA THR A 47 5.03 -9.66 -16.32
C THR A 47 5.67 -8.99 -15.10
N LEU A 48 5.08 -7.91 -14.61
CA LEU A 48 5.60 -7.18 -13.44
C LEU A 48 5.75 -8.10 -12.22
N TRP A 49 4.66 -8.75 -11.80
CA TRP A 49 4.66 -9.49 -10.54
C TRP A 49 5.40 -10.81 -10.62
N ASN A 50 5.42 -11.49 -11.78
CA ASN A 50 6.29 -12.65 -11.99
C ASN A 50 7.78 -12.26 -11.95
N THR A 51 8.15 -11.12 -12.55
CA THR A 51 9.53 -10.62 -12.47
C THR A 51 9.91 -10.25 -11.03
N VAL A 52 9.03 -9.61 -10.26
CA VAL A 52 9.27 -9.34 -8.84
C VAL A 52 9.51 -10.63 -8.06
N GLU A 53 8.69 -11.67 -8.26
CA GLU A 53 8.89 -12.98 -7.61
C GLU A 53 10.23 -13.62 -7.98
N GLN A 54 10.68 -13.51 -9.23
CA GLN A 54 11.96 -14.03 -9.70
C GLN A 54 13.18 -13.28 -9.09
N VAL A 55 13.07 -11.97 -8.93
CA VAL A 55 14.15 -11.14 -8.36
C VAL A 55 14.25 -11.31 -6.85
N GLU A 56 13.14 -11.59 -6.18
CA GLU A 56 13.07 -11.80 -4.73
C GLU A 56 13.34 -13.25 -4.34
N LYS A 57 14.59 -13.67 -4.45
CA LYS A 57 15.02 -15.08 -4.35
C LYS A 57 14.84 -15.75 -2.98
N HIS A 58 14.67 -15.00 -1.90
CA HIS A 58 14.60 -15.56 -0.57
C HIS A 58 13.17 -16.05 -0.26
N LYS A 59 13.00 -17.27 0.27
CA LYS A 59 11.68 -17.87 0.57
C LYS A 59 10.75 -17.02 1.45
N LYS A 60 11.31 -16.14 2.27
CA LYS A 60 10.58 -15.20 3.14
C LYS A 60 10.73 -13.74 2.65
N ALA A 61 11.06 -13.55 1.39
CA ALA A 61 11.19 -12.21 0.85
C ALA A 61 9.82 -11.52 0.85
N GLN A 62 9.80 -10.30 1.32
CA GLN A 62 8.67 -9.42 1.13
C GLN A 62 8.68 -8.92 -0.32
N LEU A 63 7.57 -9.11 -1.04
CA LEU A 63 7.47 -8.84 -2.48
C LEU A 63 7.02 -7.42 -2.79
N ALA A 64 6.17 -6.85 -1.93
CA ALA A 64 5.56 -5.55 -2.15
C ALA A 64 5.29 -4.82 -0.84
N TYR A 65 5.27 -3.49 -0.87
CA TYR A 65 4.49 -2.71 0.06
C TYR A 65 3.03 -2.70 -0.39
N SER A 66 2.12 -2.59 0.57
CA SER A 66 0.68 -2.64 0.30
C SER A 66 -0.03 -1.60 1.14
N PHE A 67 -0.86 -0.79 0.49
CA PHE A 67 -1.62 0.29 1.11
C PHE A 67 -3.09 0.13 0.75
N ASP A 68 -3.96 0.34 1.74
CA ASP A 68 -5.39 0.42 1.56
C ASP A 68 -5.83 1.80 2.04
N ILE A 69 -6.37 2.61 1.14
CA ILE A 69 -6.62 4.04 1.38
C ILE A 69 -8.08 4.35 1.06
N ALA A 70 -8.80 4.90 2.05
CA ALA A 70 -10.18 5.32 1.87
C ALA A 70 -10.30 6.50 0.90
N LEU A 71 -11.31 6.44 0.04
CA LEU A 71 -11.75 7.54 -0.82
C LEU A 71 -12.91 8.29 -0.17
N GLN A 72 -13.24 9.47 -0.69
CA GLN A 72 -14.15 10.39 -0.06
C GLN A 72 -15.54 10.33 -0.72
N ASN A 73 -16.57 10.12 0.11
CA ASN A 73 -17.97 10.09 -0.36
C ASN A 73 -18.48 11.45 -0.85
N GLU A 74 -17.83 12.53 -0.44
CA GLU A 74 -18.13 13.92 -0.83
C GLU A 74 -17.59 14.28 -2.22
N LEU A 75 -16.76 13.43 -2.80
CA LEU A 75 -16.22 13.59 -4.15
C LEU A 75 -16.87 12.64 -5.14
N SER A 76 -16.94 13.05 -6.41
CA SER A 76 -17.34 12.11 -7.45
C SER A 76 -16.30 10.99 -7.63
N MET A 77 -16.69 9.88 -8.26
CA MET A 77 -15.75 8.79 -8.50
C MET A 77 -14.60 9.21 -9.40
N GLU A 78 -14.86 10.05 -10.41
CA GLU A 78 -13.84 10.60 -11.31
C GLU A 78 -12.84 11.47 -10.55
N GLU A 79 -13.33 12.30 -9.61
CA GLU A 79 -12.48 13.14 -8.75
C GLU A 79 -11.64 12.29 -7.81
N ASN A 80 -12.21 11.24 -7.23
CA ASN A 80 -11.50 10.29 -6.39
C ASN A 80 -10.42 9.52 -7.16
N ILE A 81 -10.71 9.06 -8.38
CA ILE A 81 -9.73 8.37 -9.23
C ILE A 81 -8.58 9.32 -9.59
N ALA A 82 -8.89 10.56 -10.00
CA ALA A 82 -7.87 11.54 -10.34
C ALA A 82 -6.97 11.86 -9.14
N LEU A 83 -7.55 12.00 -7.95
CA LEU A 83 -6.81 12.28 -6.72
C LEU A 83 -5.93 11.08 -6.31
N ALA A 84 -6.46 9.85 -6.40
CA ALA A 84 -5.71 8.64 -6.13
C ALA A 84 -4.51 8.49 -7.09
N ARG A 85 -4.73 8.70 -8.40
CA ARG A 85 -3.67 8.66 -9.41
C ARG A 85 -2.60 9.72 -9.15
N GLU A 86 -2.98 10.96 -8.82
CA GLU A 86 -2.05 12.02 -8.48
C GLU A 86 -1.21 11.67 -7.24
N PHE A 87 -1.84 11.14 -6.20
CA PHE A 87 -1.15 10.68 -5.00
C PHE A 87 -0.14 9.57 -5.32
N VAL A 88 -0.56 8.54 -6.03
CA VAL A 88 0.30 7.41 -6.42
C VAL A 88 1.48 7.90 -7.25
N GLN A 89 1.24 8.79 -8.21
CA GLN A 89 2.30 9.35 -9.05
C GLN A 89 3.32 10.13 -8.21
N ARG A 90 2.87 11.13 -7.45
CA ARG A 90 3.75 12.07 -6.74
C ARG A 90 4.45 11.47 -5.53
N CYS A 91 3.74 10.62 -4.77
CA CYS A 91 4.25 10.10 -3.51
C CYS A 91 5.01 8.78 -3.65
N LEU A 92 4.71 7.98 -4.69
CA LEU A 92 5.27 6.66 -4.86
C LEU A 92 6.11 6.54 -6.14
N VAL A 93 5.53 6.83 -7.30
CA VAL A 93 6.21 6.64 -8.60
C VAL A 93 7.34 7.62 -8.80
N ASP A 94 7.16 8.89 -8.46
CA ASP A 94 8.22 9.93 -8.54
C ASP A 94 9.37 9.66 -7.55
N LYS A 95 9.14 8.80 -6.54
CA LYS A 95 10.19 8.28 -5.64
C LYS A 95 10.92 7.05 -6.21
N GLY A 96 10.52 6.55 -7.38
CA GLY A 96 11.17 5.44 -8.08
C GLY A 96 10.51 4.07 -7.92
N MET A 97 9.32 4.00 -7.32
CA MET A 97 8.54 2.77 -7.21
C MET A 97 7.76 2.51 -8.49
N VAL A 98 7.62 1.25 -8.89
CA VAL A 98 6.51 0.83 -9.74
C VAL A 98 5.29 0.66 -8.84
N ALA A 99 4.16 1.25 -9.21
CA ALA A 99 2.94 1.19 -8.43
C ALA A 99 1.79 0.61 -9.24
N ASP A 100 1.21 -0.46 -8.71
CA ASP A 100 0.00 -1.13 -9.21
C ASP A 100 -1.15 -0.78 -8.28
N PHE A 101 -2.11 0.03 -8.74
CA PHE A 101 -3.25 0.42 -7.93
C PHE A 101 -4.58 0.08 -8.57
N ALA A 102 -5.58 -0.13 -7.72
CA ALA A 102 -6.94 -0.42 -8.14
C ALA A 102 -7.94 0.31 -7.25
N VAL A 103 -8.93 0.94 -7.87
CA VAL A 103 -10.03 1.63 -7.18
C VAL A 103 -11.22 0.70 -7.07
N HIS A 104 -11.75 0.60 -5.88
CA HIS A 104 -12.90 -0.24 -5.56
C HIS A 104 -14.05 0.61 -5.01
N ALA A 105 -15.26 0.29 -5.46
CA ALA A 105 -16.50 0.74 -4.88
C ALA A 105 -17.37 -0.49 -4.61
N PRO A 106 -17.17 -1.17 -3.47
CA PRO A 106 -17.97 -2.34 -3.12
C PRO A 106 -19.44 -1.93 -2.93
N ASP A 107 -20.32 -2.90 -3.08
CA ASP A 107 -21.71 -2.72 -2.70
C ASP A 107 -21.81 -2.24 -1.25
N LYS A 108 -22.89 -1.51 -0.96
CA LYS A 108 -23.10 -0.85 0.33
C LYS A 108 -22.80 -1.77 1.50
N GLU A 109 -21.89 -1.32 2.36
CA GLU A 109 -21.58 -1.96 3.62
C GLU A 109 -22.60 -1.55 4.72
N ASP A 110 -22.35 -1.94 5.97
CA ASP A 110 -23.21 -1.71 7.11
C ASP A 110 -23.80 -0.31 7.17
N GLY A 111 -25.13 -0.24 7.33
CA GLY A 111 -25.88 1.02 7.37
C GLY A 111 -26.06 1.70 6.01
N GLY A 112 -25.67 1.08 4.92
CA GLY A 112 -25.82 1.61 3.56
C GLY A 112 -24.87 2.76 3.22
N ILE A 113 -23.80 2.97 4.00
CA ILE A 113 -22.76 3.98 3.73
C ILE A 113 -21.79 3.41 2.70
N PRO A 114 -21.56 4.10 1.56
CA PRO A 114 -20.53 3.69 0.61
C PRO A 114 -19.15 3.72 1.23
N ASN A 115 -18.32 2.74 0.88
CA ASN A 115 -16.92 2.65 1.31
C ASN A 115 -15.97 2.56 0.11
N PRO A 116 -15.92 3.58 -0.75
CA PRO A 116 -14.96 3.60 -1.85
C PRO A 116 -13.54 3.67 -1.29
N HIS A 117 -12.65 2.91 -1.89
CA HIS A 117 -11.25 2.87 -1.47
C HIS A 117 -10.36 2.47 -2.64
N PHE A 118 -9.06 2.69 -2.51
CA PHE A 118 -8.10 2.15 -3.44
C PHE A 118 -7.00 1.37 -2.74
N HIS A 119 -6.59 0.32 -3.41
CA HIS A 119 -5.45 -0.49 -3.04
C HIS A 119 -4.25 -0.10 -3.87
N VAL A 120 -3.08 -0.04 -3.25
CA VAL A 120 -1.82 0.13 -3.96
C VAL A 120 -0.86 -0.98 -3.56
N MET A 121 -0.22 -1.59 -4.55
CA MET A 121 0.96 -2.44 -4.36
C MET A 121 2.14 -1.75 -5.02
N THR A 122 3.26 -1.64 -4.33
CA THR A 122 4.48 -1.07 -4.90
C THR A 122 5.63 -2.06 -4.82
N THR A 123 6.56 -1.92 -5.74
CA THR A 123 7.82 -2.67 -5.69
C THR A 123 8.65 -2.22 -4.49
N MET A 124 9.48 -3.13 -3.96
CA MET A 124 10.38 -2.86 -2.83
C MET A 124 11.82 -2.58 -3.28
N ARG A 125 12.10 -2.77 -4.57
CA ARG A 125 13.38 -2.46 -5.18
C ARG A 125 13.24 -1.27 -6.09
N PRO A 126 14.17 -0.34 -6.09
CA PRO A 126 14.23 0.69 -7.10
C PRO A 126 14.59 0.06 -8.45
N ILE A 127 14.20 0.74 -9.52
CA ILE A 127 14.69 0.44 -10.86
C ILE A 127 15.85 1.41 -11.14
N ASN A 128 16.99 0.88 -11.56
CA ASN A 128 18.14 1.67 -11.93
C ASN A 128 17.90 2.44 -13.24
N PRO A 129 18.67 3.49 -13.54
CA PRO A 129 18.53 4.25 -14.78
C PRO A 129 18.66 3.43 -16.08
N ASP A 130 19.32 2.27 -16.02
CA ASP A 130 19.45 1.32 -17.11
C ASP A 130 18.29 0.32 -17.22
N GLY A 131 17.24 0.47 -16.41
CA GLY A 131 16.07 -0.39 -16.37
C GLY A 131 16.24 -1.68 -15.56
N THR A 132 17.38 -1.92 -14.95
CA THR A 132 17.59 -3.11 -14.11
C THR A 132 17.10 -2.91 -12.68
N TRP A 133 16.84 -4.03 -11.98
CA TRP A 133 16.45 -3.99 -10.58
C TRP A 133 17.60 -3.62 -9.65
N GLY A 134 17.40 -2.61 -8.83
CA GLY A 134 18.34 -2.20 -7.79
C GLY A 134 18.32 -3.14 -6.57
N GLN A 135 19.18 -2.85 -5.62
CA GLN A 135 19.28 -3.60 -4.36
C GLN A 135 18.36 -3.00 -3.31
N LYS A 136 17.72 -3.84 -2.47
CA LYS A 136 16.95 -3.36 -1.29
C LYS A 136 17.86 -2.82 -0.19
N GLN A 137 19.03 -3.40 -0.07
CA GLN A 137 19.99 -3.11 1.00
C GLN A 137 21.40 -3.11 0.45
N ARG A 138 22.24 -2.30 1.06
CA ARG A 138 23.70 -2.31 0.85
C ARG A 138 24.41 -2.75 2.12
N ARG A 139 25.66 -3.21 1.97
CA ARG A 139 26.51 -3.56 3.09
C ARG A 139 27.32 -2.34 3.50
N GLU A 140 27.17 -1.89 4.72
CA GLU A 140 28.08 -0.94 5.36
C GLU A 140 28.99 -1.70 6.31
N TYR A 141 30.27 -1.82 5.93
CA TYR A 141 31.23 -2.55 6.73
C TYR A 141 31.52 -1.82 8.03
N VAL A 142 31.61 -2.60 9.13
CA VAL A 142 32.06 -2.07 10.42
C VAL A 142 33.57 -1.87 10.31
N LEU A 143 34.02 -0.65 10.64
CA LEU A 143 35.43 -0.28 10.62
C LEU A 143 35.91 -0.09 12.06
N ASP A 144 37.20 -0.39 12.29
CA ASP A 144 37.92 -0.03 13.52
C ASP A 144 38.37 1.44 13.48
N ASP A 145 39.03 1.90 14.55
CA ASP A 145 39.50 3.27 14.68
C ASP A 145 40.59 3.64 13.64
N GLU A 146 41.19 2.62 13.00
CA GLU A 146 42.23 2.78 11.98
C GLU A 146 41.63 2.69 10.55
N GLY A 147 40.31 2.46 10.43
CA GLY A 147 39.60 2.35 9.15
C GLY A 147 39.66 0.99 8.50
N ASN A 148 40.15 -0.06 9.18
CA ASN A 148 40.15 -1.42 8.69
C ASN A 148 38.81 -2.11 8.98
N ARG A 149 38.45 -3.11 8.14
CA ARG A 149 37.22 -3.89 8.37
C ARG A 149 37.34 -4.79 9.58
N VAL A 150 36.45 -4.67 10.52
CA VAL A 150 36.33 -5.59 11.66
C VAL A 150 35.89 -6.97 11.16
N LEU A 151 36.53 -8.02 11.64
CA LEU A 151 36.25 -9.40 11.27
C LEU A 151 35.44 -10.09 12.38
N ASP A 152 34.60 -11.02 11.99
CA ASP A 152 33.91 -11.91 12.92
C ASP A 152 34.82 -13.05 13.41
N ARG A 153 34.31 -13.94 14.27
CA ARG A 153 35.07 -15.11 14.80
C ARG A 153 35.56 -16.08 13.72
N ASN A 154 34.99 -16.00 12.51
CA ASN A 154 35.36 -16.85 11.37
C ASN A 154 36.23 -16.12 10.35
N GLY A 155 36.73 -14.91 10.66
CA GLY A 155 37.55 -14.11 9.79
C GLY A 155 36.78 -13.42 8.65
N LYS A 156 35.45 -13.33 8.74
CA LYS A 156 34.60 -12.64 7.73
C LYS A 156 34.37 -11.20 8.14
N PRO A 157 34.42 -10.24 7.17
CA PRO A 157 34.09 -8.85 7.47
C PRO A 157 32.68 -8.67 8.03
N MET A 158 32.59 -8.00 9.16
CA MET A 158 31.30 -7.60 9.75
C MET A 158 30.72 -6.43 8.97
N PHE A 159 29.40 -6.44 8.78
CA PHE A 159 28.68 -5.34 8.12
C PHE A 159 27.26 -5.19 8.68
N ASN A 160 26.74 -3.98 8.55
CA ASN A 160 25.33 -3.68 8.75
C ASN A 160 24.62 -3.72 7.39
N ALA A 161 23.43 -4.34 7.35
CA ALA A 161 22.57 -4.27 6.18
C ALA A 161 21.74 -2.98 6.27
N VAL A 162 22.03 -2.01 5.41
CA VAL A 162 21.39 -0.69 5.41
C VAL A 162 20.45 -0.61 4.20
N PRO A 163 19.19 -0.18 4.37
CA PRO A 163 18.27 0.03 3.26
C PRO A 163 18.85 1.00 2.22
N THR A 164 18.60 0.74 0.94
CA THR A 164 19.03 1.62 -0.16
C THR A 164 18.02 2.75 -0.40
N THR A 165 16.81 2.61 0.12
CA THR A 165 15.73 3.59 0.05
C THR A 165 15.11 3.80 1.44
N ASP A 166 14.42 4.90 1.62
CA ASP A 166 13.68 5.24 2.85
C ASP A 166 12.22 4.74 2.84
N TRP A 167 11.81 4.01 1.80
CA TRP A 167 10.41 3.61 1.56
C TRP A 167 9.76 2.82 2.68
N GLY A 168 10.54 2.10 3.47
CA GLY A 168 10.05 1.34 4.62
C GLY A 168 10.20 2.05 5.96
N SER A 169 10.60 3.32 5.97
CA SER A 169 10.76 4.05 7.22
C SER A 169 9.41 4.54 7.79
N PRO A 170 9.27 4.63 9.12
CA PRO A 170 8.09 5.20 9.75
C PRO A 170 7.85 6.66 9.33
N GLU A 171 8.91 7.43 9.13
CA GLU A 171 8.89 8.82 8.71
C GLU A 171 8.27 8.96 7.33
N THR A 172 8.71 8.16 6.36
CA THR A 172 8.16 8.15 5.00
C THR A 172 6.68 7.76 4.99
N LEU A 173 6.29 6.78 5.82
CA LEU A 173 4.87 6.43 5.95
C LEU A 173 4.04 7.60 6.49
N GLU A 174 4.55 8.34 7.46
CA GLU A 174 3.86 9.50 8.01
C GLU A 174 3.76 10.63 6.97
N GLU A 175 4.81 10.88 6.18
CA GLU A 175 4.79 11.83 5.06
C GLU A 175 3.71 11.49 4.03
N TRP A 176 3.56 10.22 3.68
CA TRP A 176 2.52 9.78 2.75
C TRP A 176 1.11 9.97 3.30
N ARG A 177 0.91 9.68 4.59
CA ARG A 177 -0.38 9.89 5.27
C ARG A 177 -0.74 11.38 5.33
N GLU A 178 0.23 12.23 5.64
CA GLU A 178 0.06 13.68 5.63
C GLU A 178 -0.21 14.22 4.22
N ALA A 179 0.54 13.74 3.22
CA ALA A 179 0.34 14.12 1.82
C ALA A 179 -1.07 13.80 1.32
N TRP A 180 -1.57 12.58 1.60
CA TRP A 180 -2.95 12.21 1.27
C TRP A 180 -3.97 13.12 1.94
N CYS A 181 -3.82 13.34 3.24
CA CYS A 181 -4.68 14.23 4.03
C CYS A 181 -4.72 15.65 3.44
N ARG A 182 -3.56 16.20 3.12
CA ARG A 182 -3.44 17.55 2.53
C ARG A 182 -4.13 17.61 1.15
N MET A 183 -3.87 16.65 0.26
CA MET A 183 -4.45 16.62 -1.09
C MET A 183 -5.97 16.54 -1.05
N VAL A 184 -6.54 15.70 -0.18
CA VAL A 184 -7.98 15.60 0.03
C VAL A 184 -8.55 16.92 0.55
N ASN A 185 -7.95 17.51 1.58
CA ASN A 185 -8.42 18.75 2.18
C ASN A 185 -8.32 19.95 1.22
N GLU A 186 -7.31 20.01 0.38
CA GLU A 186 -7.20 20.98 -0.70
C GLU A 186 -8.34 20.83 -1.73
N LYS A 187 -8.67 19.57 -2.06
CA LYS A 187 -9.79 19.28 -2.96
C LYS A 187 -11.12 19.71 -2.36
N PHE A 188 -11.35 19.43 -1.09
CA PHE A 188 -12.54 19.88 -0.36
C PHE A 188 -12.66 21.41 -0.34
N ALA A 189 -11.54 22.10 -0.04
CA ALA A 189 -11.52 23.55 -0.03
C ALA A 189 -11.84 24.15 -1.40
N LYS A 190 -11.27 23.62 -2.49
CA LYS A 190 -11.56 24.04 -3.87
C LYS A 190 -13.04 23.86 -4.25
N LYS A 191 -13.74 22.91 -3.62
CA LYS A 191 -15.18 22.67 -3.81
C LYS A 191 -16.07 23.45 -2.84
N GLY A 192 -15.48 24.21 -1.92
CA GLY A 192 -16.23 24.95 -0.90
C GLY A 192 -16.87 24.03 0.17
N LEU A 193 -16.33 22.84 0.39
CA LEU A 193 -16.81 21.91 1.41
C LEU A 193 -16.11 22.18 2.75
N ASP A 194 -16.87 22.23 3.84
CA ASP A 194 -16.36 22.44 5.20
C ASP A 194 -15.82 21.16 5.86
N VAL A 195 -15.95 20.03 5.19
CA VAL A 195 -15.42 18.73 5.66
C VAL A 195 -13.90 18.72 5.59
N ARG A 196 -13.28 18.09 6.58
CA ARG A 196 -11.82 17.88 6.62
C ARG A 196 -11.52 16.49 7.14
N ILE A 197 -10.41 15.90 6.67
CA ILE A 197 -9.82 14.69 7.23
C ILE A 197 -8.53 15.03 7.97
N ASP A 198 -8.13 14.20 8.91
CA ASP A 198 -6.86 14.30 9.63
C ASP A 198 -6.17 12.92 9.65
N HIS A 199 -4.89 12.87 9.29
CA HIS A 199 -4.11 11.63 9.24
C HIS A 199 -3.64 11.17 10.61
N ARG A 200 -3.70 12.04 11.63
CA ARG A 200 -3.24 11.75 12.98
C ARG A 200 -4.26 10.94 13.76
N SER A 201 -3.79 10.13 14.70
CA SER A 201 -4.67 9.46 15.65
C SER A 201 -5.44 10.47 16.52
N TYR A 202 -6.57 10.09 17.09
CA TYR A 202 -7.34 10.96 18.00
C TYR A 202 -6.49 11.51 19.14
N VAL A 203 -5.61 10.68 19.73
CA VAL A 203 -4.67 11.12 20.77
C VAL A 203 -3.75 12.24 20.26
N ARG A 204 -3.19 12.11 19.05
CA ARG A 204 -2.34 13.15 18.46
C ARG A 204 -3.10 14.42 18.08
N GLN A 205 -4.40 14.31 17.86
CA GLN A 205 -5.31 15.45 17.61
C GLN A 205 -5.78 16.11 18.91
N GLY A 206 -5.53 15.51 20.07
CA GLY A 206 -6.05 15.98 21.36
C GLY A 206 -7.56 15.69 21.54
N ILE A 207 -8.10 14.74 20.80
CA ILE A 207 -9.51 14.34 20.84
C ILE A 207 -9.65 13.16 21.80
N ASP A 208 -10.50 13.29 22.79
CA ASP A 208 -10.79 12.24 23.78
C ASP A 208 -11.86 11.28 23.25
N LEU A 209 -11.50 10.54 22.20
CA LEU A 209 -12.32 9.48 21.60
C LEU A 209 -11.50 8.20 21.45
N ILE A 210 -12.15 7.08 21.69
CA ILE A 210 -11.59 5.75 21.44
C ILE A 210 -11.97 5.34 20.01
N PRO A 211 -11.00 5.02 19.13
CA PRO A 211 -11.32 4.57 17.78
C PRO A 211 -11.94 3.17 17.80
N THR A 212 -12.93 2.93 16.94
CA THR A 212 -13.48 1.59 16.74
C THR A 212 -12.44 0.66 16.11
N VAL A 213 -12.57 -0.65 16.36
CA VAL A 213 -11.70 -1.67 15.76
C VAL A 213 -12.31 -2.21 14.47
N HIS A 214 -11.46 -2.51 13.50
CA HIS A 214 -11.89 -3.13 12.25
C HIS A 214 -12.40 -4.56 12.49
N GLU A 215 -13.65 -4.81 12.13
CA GLU A 215 -14.30 -6.10 12.34
C GLU A 215 -13.88 -7.15 11.30
N GLY A 216 -13.74 -6.75 10.06
CA GLY A 216 -13.47 -7.64 8.93
C GLY A 216 -14.72 -8.42 8.46
N PRO A 217 -14.67 -9.05 7.27
CA PRO A 217 -15.85 -9.67 6.65
C PRO A 217 -16.48 -10.79 7.47
N THR A 218 -15.64 -11.63 8.10
CA THR A 218 -16.11 -12.78 8.90
C THR A 218 -16.90 -12.33 10.12
N VAL A 219 -16.37 -11.36 10.87
CA VAL A 219 -17.02 -10.80 12.06
C VAL A 219 -18.35 -10.15 11.68
N ARG A 220 -18.37 -9.33 10.61
CA ARG A 220 -19.59 -8.71 10.08
C ARG A 220 -20.64 -9.72 9.69
N GLN A 221 -20.27 -10.82 9.02
CA GLN A 221 -21.21 -11.89 8.67
C GLN A 221 -21.77 -12.60 9.91
N MET A 222 -20.96 -12.79 10.95
CA MET A 222 -21.43 -13.36 12.22
C MET A 222 -22.41 -12.42 12.91
N GLU A 223 -22.08 -11.13 13.04
CA GLU A 223 -22.93 -10.11 13.66
C GLU A 223 -24.26 -9.95 12.88
N ALA A 224 -24.22 -9.96 11.53
CA ALA A 224 -25.44 -9.93 10.70
C ALA A 224 -26.37 -11.15 10.91
N LYS A 225 -25.80 -12.29 11.33
CA LYS A 225 -26.56 -13.50 11.71
C LYS A 225 -26.99 -13.51 13.18
N GLY A 226 -26.78 -12.42 13.92
CA GLY A 226 -27.09 -12.31 15.34
C GLY A 226 -26.08 -12.98 16.27
N ILE A 227 -24.93 -13.42 15.75
CA ILE A 227 -23.86 -14.01 16.54
C ILE A 227 -22.97 -12.88 17.07
N ARG A 228 -23.01 -12.65 18.39
CA ARG A 228 -22.18 -11.62 19.03
C ARG A 228 -20.71 -12.03 19.03
N THR A 229 -19.84 -11.07 18.72
CA THR A 229 -18.39 -11.25 18.67
C THR A 229 -17.70 -10.25 19.58
N ASP A 230 -16.49 -10.58 20.07
CA ASP A 230 -15.72 -9.69 20.94
C ASP A 230 -15.46 -8.32 20.31
N LYS A 231 -15.15 -8.29 19.00
CA LYS A 231 -14.95 -7.02 18.27
C LYS A 231 -16.24 -6.22 18.10
N GLY A 232 -17.34 -6.89 17.83
CA GLY A 232 -18.66 -6.27 17.74
C GLY A 232 -19.11 -5.68 19.08
N GLU A 233 -18.91 -6.43 20.18
CA GLU A 233 -19.22 -5.93 21.52
C GLU A 233 -18.34 -4.72 21.89
N LEU A 234 -17.03 -4.78 21.61
CA LEU A 234 -16.12 -3.68 21.83
C LEU A 234 -16.57 -2.42 21.06
N ASN A 235 -16.92 -2.57 19.79
CA ASN A 235 -17.37 -1.44 18.97
C ASN A 235 -18.72 -0.87 19.47
N ARG A 236 -19.63 -1.72 19.93
CA ARG A 236 -20.88 -1.25 20.57
C ARG A 236 -20.59 -0.44 21.84
N TRP A 237 -19.69 -0.94 22.68
CA TRP A 237 -19.28 -0.22 23.88
C TRP A 237 -18.60 1.12 23.56
N ILE A 238 -17.72 1.18 22.55
CA ILE A 238 -17.03 2.42 22.13
C ILE A 238 -18.05 3.46 21.62
N LYS A 239 -19.14 3.02 20.97
CA LYS A 239 -20.16 3.91 20.39
C LYS A 239 -21.23 4.36 21.40
N ALA A 240 -21.34 3.69 22.56
CA ALA A 240 -22.29 4.00 23.62
C ALA A 240 -21.81 5.15 24.51
#